data_3d4f9f672a91abe430096ffeb008ec1b
#
_entry.id   3d4f9f672a91abe430096ffeb008ec1b
#
_cell.length_a   1.000
_cell.length_b   1.000
_cell.length_c   1.000
_cell.angle_alpha   90.00
_cell.angle_beta   90.00
_cell.angle_gamma   90.00
#
_symmetry.space_group_name_H-M   'P 1'
#
loop_
_entity.id
_entity.type
_entity.pdbx_description
1 polymer ?
#
loop_
_entity_poly.entity_id
_entity_poly.type
_entity_poly.pdbx_seq_one_letter_code
_entity_poly.pdbx_strand_id
1 'polypeptide(L)'
;FLLVFHMRAEGMLLGTIMGQSVCILYLFFSLNLYKYIRIQKFDKNSSKRLLKYSIPLIPNSISWWIFNASDRVIVSAILGVAQNGILSAASKFSTVYITFYNIFNISWMEAVSLHIHDKDINEFFNRTFNVALRFFVAMGMGIIACMPFAYPLLLHEKFRDGYVLVPILIVASLFNVVVGLISVIYVAKKNTKAIANTSFVSAILNITIHLILIRYVGLYAAAISTLASFFIMSIYRLYDINKHYFKIQMDPKFLIFTVFVASFILVCYYVSNWKLQVIALVAAICYAVIVNKNIFRFIVRLFKQKMKR
;
A
#
# COMPACT_ATOMS: atom_id res chain seq x y z
N PHE A 1 22.52 13.87 13.99
CA PHE A 1 23.54 13.39 13.05
C PHE A 1 23.61 14.26 11.78
N LEU A 2 22.49 14.52 11.09
CA LEU A 2 22.49 15.34 9.85
C LEU A 2 22.86 16.80 10.10
N LEU A 3 22.22 17.46 11.09
CA LEU A 3 22.37 18.89 11.33
C LEU A 3 23.59 19.25 12.18
N VAL A 4 23.94 18.44 13.17
CA VAL A 4 25.00 18.74 14.13
C VAL A 4 26.35 18.16 13.69
N PHE A 5 26.37 16.91 13.20
CA PHE A 5 27.59 16.23 12.78
C PHE A 5 27.84 16.28 11.28
N HIS A 6 26.98 16.96 10.51
CA HIS A 6 27.04 17.08 9.05
C HIS A 6 27.23 15.74 8.30
N MET A 7 26.83 14.63 8.94
CA MET A 7 26.83 13.30 8.35
C MET A 7 25.73 13.21 7.28
N ARG A 8 26.10 12.80 6.08
CA ARG A 8 25.16 12.64 4.94
C ARG A 8 24.29 11.38 5.11
N ALA A 9 24.36 10.44 4.17
CA ALA A 9 23.60 9.19 4.20
C ALA A 9 23.92 8.32 5.44
N GLU A 10 25.16 8.32 5.91
CA GLU A 10 25.60 7.60 7.10
C GLU A 10 24.87 8.07 8.37
N GLY A 11 24.64 9.38 8.51
CA GLY A 11 23.88 9.93 9.63
C GLY A 11 22.43 9.50 9.67
N MET A 12 21.77 9.29 8.50
CA MET A 12 20.42 8.74 8.41
C MET A 12 20.39 7.28 8.86
N LEU A 13 21.36 6.47 8.43
CA LEU A 13 21.46 5.06 8.81
C LEU A 13 21.71 4.92 10.31
N LEU A 14 22.66 5.65 10.86
CA LEU A 14 22.94 5.67 12.31
C LEU A 14 21.73 6.11 13.12
N GLY A 15 21.04 7.17 12.69
CA GLY A 15 19.82 7.63 13.34
C GLY A 15 18.72 6.56 13.37
N THR A 16 18.55 5.82 12.28
CA THR A 16 17.59 4.73 12.19
C THR A 16 17.98 3.59 13.13
N ILE A 17 19.24 3.16 13.14
CA ILE A 17 19.74 2.08 14.01
C ILE A 17 19.56 2.48 15.48
N MET A 18 19.95 3.68 15.86
CA MET A 18 19.82 4.16 17.25
C MET A 18 18.37 4.25 17.66
N GLY A 19 17.49 4.80 16.82
CA GLY A 19 16.06 4.89 17.11
C GLY A 19 15.40 3.52 17.33
N GLN A 20 15.73 2.55 16.48
CA GLN A 20 15.24 1.19 16.63
C GLN A 20 15.81 0.50 17.87
N SER A 21 17.11 0.70 18.17
CA SER A 21 17.73 0.15 19.36
C SER A 21 17.09 0.67 20.64
N VAL A 22 16.86 1.98 20.73
CA VAL A 22 16.16 2.59 21.88
C VAL A 22 14.73 2.03 22.02
N CYS A 23 14.02 1.89 20.91
CA CYS A 23 12.67 1.31 20.92
C CYS A 23 12.67 -0.15 21.43
N ILE A 24 13.61 -0.97 20.95
CA ILE A 24 13.75 -2.36 21.39
C ILE A 24 14.06 -2.42 22.90
N LEU A 25 15.02 -1.64 23.37
CA LEU A 25 15.38 -1.59 24.78
C LEU A 25 14.21 -1.14 25.65
N TYR A 26 13.51 -0.09 25.23
CA TYR A 26 12.32 0.38 25.94
C TYR A 26 11.23 -0.69 26.06
N LEU A 27 10.90 -1.36 24.94
CA LEU A 27 9.90 -2.43 24.94
C LEU A 27 10.37 -3.64 25.76
N PHE A 28 11.65 -4.01 25.69
CA PHE A 28 12.22 -5.12 26.43
C PHE A 28 12.06 -4.94 27.94
N PHE A 29 12.35 -3.77 28.46
CA PHE A 29 12.23 -3.45 29.87
C PHE A 29 10.77 -3.16 30.26
N SER A 30 10.01 -2.39 29.49
CA SER A 30 8.63 -2.03 29.77
C SER A 30 7.70 -3.26 29.86
N LEU A 31 7.88 -4.21 28.94
CA LEU A 31 7.10 -5.44 28.90
C LEU A 31 7.70 -6.58 29.73
N ASN A 32 8.80 -6.33 30.44
CA ASN A 32 9.52 -7.35 31.22
C ASN A 32 9.84 -8.63 30.42
N LEU A 33 10.23 -8.49 29.13
CA LEU A 33 10.43 -9.62 28.22
C LEU A 33 11.49 -10.59 28.72
N TYR A 34 12.46 -10.13 29.51
CA TYR A 34 13.49 -10.98 30.14
C TYR A 34 12.90 -12.11 31.01
N LYS A 35 11.70 -11.92 31.59
CA LYS A 35 11.01 -12.95 32.40
C LYS A 35 10.50 -14.12 31.56
N TYR A 36 10.28 -13.91 30.26
CA TYR A 36 9.75 -14.91 29.33
C TYR A 36 10.83 -15.69 28.59
N ILE A 37 12.09 -15.24 28.65
CA ILE A 37 13.21 -15.94 28.02
C ILE A 37 13.61 -17.13 28.87
N ARG A 38 13.15 -18.32 28.48
CA ARG A 38 13.48 -19.60 29.13
C ARG A 38 14.13 -20.52 28.11
N ILE A 39 15.45 -20.54 28.07
CA ILE A 39 16.24 -21.34 27.12
C ILE A 39 16.01 -22.84 27.32
N GLN A 40 15.70 -23.28 28.55
CA GLN A 40 15.48 -24.68 28.91
C GLN A 40 14.18 -25.30 28.37
N LYS A 41 13.25 -24.49 27.79
CA LYS A 41 11.97 -24.96 27.23
C LYS A 41 11.94 -24.96 25.69
N PHE A 42 13.10 -25.16 25.05
CA PHE A 42 13.14 -25.27 23.61
C PHE A 42 12.48 -26.57 23.15
N ASP A 43 11.30 -26.43 22.51
CA ASP A 43 10.60 -27.56 21.91
C ASP A 43 10.90 -27.67 20.41
N LYS A 44 11.63 -28.71 20.04
CA LYS A 44 12.02 -29.00 18.66
C LYS A 44 10.82 -29.18 17.72
N ASN A 45 9.71 -29.74 18.21
CA ASN A 45 8.51 -29.98 17.41
C ASN A 45 7.76 -28.69 17.10
N SER A 46 7.66 -27.79 18.07
CA SER A 46 7.10 -26.45 17.88
C SER A 46 7.95 -25.63 16.92
N SER A 47 9.27 -25.68 17.05
CA SER A 47 10.20 -25.01 16.13
C SER A 47 10.07 -25.53 14.70
N LYS A 48 9.94 -26.86 14.52
CA LYS A 48 9.73 -27.46 13.20
C LYS A 48 8.40 -27.03 12.56
N ARG A 49 7.33 -26.92 13.37
CA ARG A 49 6.02 -26.41 12.88
C ARG A 49 6.11 -24.95 12.46
N LEU A 50 6.78 -24.12 13.26
CA LEU A 50 7.00 -22.70 12.92
C LEU A 50 7.82 -22.55 11.65
N LEU A 51 8.92 -23.31 11.50
CA LEU A 51 9.72 -23.29 10.28
C LEU A 51 8.92 -23.73 9.05
N LYS A 52 8.13 -24.81 9.16
CA LYS A 52 7.26 -25.27 8.05
C LYS A 52 6.25 -24.23 7.60
N TYR A 53 5.78 -23.38 8.51
CA TYR A 53 4.90 -22.25 8.19
C TYR A 53 5.68 -21.07 7.60
N SER A 54 6.85 -20.75 8.16
CA SER A 54 7.60 -19.52 7.82
C SER A 54 8.42 -19.64 6.54
N ILE A 55 9.01 -20.83 6.25
CA ILE A 55 9.84 -21.04 5.06
C ILE A 55 9.10 -20.67 3.76
N PRO A 56 7.82 -21.07 3.53
CA PRO A 56 7.09 -20.66 2.34
C PRO A 56 6.81 -19.15 2.24
N LEU A 57 6.98 -18.38 3.31
CA LEU A 57 6.81 -16.92 3.29
C LEU A 57 8.09 -16.18 2.85
N ILE A 58 9.27 -16.85 2.88
CA ILE A 58 10.53 -16.24 2.46
C ILE A 58 10.47 -15.78 0.99
N PRO A 59 10.03 -16.61 0.00
CA PRO A 59 9.87 -16.15 -1.36
C PRO A 59 8.93 -14.95 -1.51
N ASN A 60 7.87 -14.89 -0.71
CA ASN A 60 6.99 -13.72 -0.69
C ASN A 60 7.72 -12.46 -0.21
N SER A 61 8.48 -12.53 0.87
CA SER A 61 9.25 -11.40 1.39
C SER A 61 10.33 -10.93 0.42
N ILE A 62 11.01 -11.88 -0.24
CA ILE A 62 11.98 -11.59 -1.30
C ILE A 62 11.30 -10.92 -2.48
N SER A 63 10.11 -11.39 -2.90
CA SER A 63 9.35 -10.78 -3.99
C SER A 63 8.99 -9.33 -3.69
N TRP A 64 8.54 -9.02 -2.46
CA TRP A 64 8.26 -7.65 -2.03
C TRP A 64 9.50 -6.77 -1.98
N TRP A 65 10.64 -7.33 -1.55
CA TRP A 65 11.91 -6.63 -1.60
C TRP A 65 12.33 -6.33 -3.05
N ILE A 66 12.20 -7.30 -3.95
CA ILE A 66 12.44 -7.13 -5.38
C ILE A 66 11.55 -6.03 -5.96
N PHE A 67 10.25 -6.02 -5.70
CA PHE A 67 9.36 -4.94 -6.13
C PHE A 67 9.85 -3.56 -5.73
N ASN A 68 10.30 -3.40 -4.50
CA ASN A 68 10.74 -2.10 -3.98
C ASN A 68 12.16 -1.70 -4.43
N ALA A 69 13.05 -2.67 -4.64
CA ALA A 69 14.45 -2.44 -4.97
C ALA A 69 14.71 -2.41 -6.47
N SER A 70 14.06 -3.30 -7.26
CA SER A 70 14.33 -3.45 -8.68
C SER A 70 14.11 -2.17 -9.48
N ASP A 71 13.01 -1.45 -9.22
CA ASP A 71 12.70 -0.22 -9.92
C ASP A 71 13.81 0.83 -9.74
N ARG A 72 14.34 0.93 -8.52
CA ARG A 72 15.43 1.88 -8.21
C ARG A 72 16.75 1.47 -8.82
N VAL A 73 17.07 0.17 -8.78
CA VAL A 73 18.30 -0.37 -9.39
C VAL A 73 18.28 -0.19 -10.90
N ILE A 74 17.18 -0.57 -11.55
CA ILE A 74 17.02 -0.48 -13.00
C ILE A 74 17.09 0.98 -13.46
N VAL A 75 16.35 1.89 -12.80
CA VAL A 75 16.36 3.32 -13.12
C VAL A 75 17.76 3.91 -12.91
N SER A 76 18.43 3.60 -11.79
CA SER A 76 19.79 4.11 -11.53
C SER A 76 20.81 3.63 -12.55
N ALA A 77 20.70 2.36 -12.98
CA ALA A 77 21.63 1.74 -13.91
C ALA A 77 21.45 2.25 -15.35
N ILE A 78 20.21 2.52 -15.78
CA ILE A 78 19.91 2.85 -17.18
C ILE A 78 19.72 4.36 -17.38
N LEU A 79 19.02 5.04 -16.48
CA LEU A 79 18.70 6.47 -16.60
C LEU A 79 19.56 7.36 -15.70
N GLY A 80 20.30 6.77 -14.76
CA GLY A 80 21.18 7.47 -13.85
C GLY A 80 20.55 7.81 -12.50
N VAL A 81 21.43 8.14 -11.53
CA VAL A 81 21.06 8.38 -10.12
C VAL A 81 20.13 9.59 -9.96
N ALA A 82 20.25 10.62 -10.81
CA ALA A 82 19.38 11.79 -10.77
C ALA A 82 17.92 11.42 -11.01
N GLN A 83 17.65 10.59 -12.03
CA GLN A 83 16.32 10.10 -12.36
C GLN A 83 15.73 9.21 -11.26
N ASN A 84 16.56 8.40 -10.61
CA ASN A 84 16.16 7.64 -9.43
C ASN A 84 15.77 8.56 -8.25
N GLY A 85 16.43 9.70 -8.11
CA GLY A 85 16.06 10.74 -7.14
C GLY A 85 14.66 11.29 -7.40
N ILE A 86 14.32 11.57 -8.66
CA ILE A 86 12.98 12.04 -9.08
C ILE A 86 11.90 10.98 -8.81
N LEU A 87 12.15 9.71 -9.20
CA LEU A 87 11.25 8.60 -8.90
C LEU A 87 11.05 8.42 -7.39
N SER A 88 12.13 8.52 -6.62
CA SER A 88 12.08 8.39 -5.16
C SER A 88 11.27 9.50 -4.50
N ALA A 89 11.36 10.74 -4.99
CA ALA A 89 10.56 11.86 -4.52
C ALA A 89 9.06 11.65 -4.82
N ALA A 90 8.72 11.28 -6.06
CA ALA A 90 7.34 10.99 -6.46
C ALA A 90 6.74 9.82 -5.65
N SER A 91 7.53 8.78 -5.38
CA SER A 91 7.09 7.59 -4.63
C SER A 91 6.78 7.88 -3.15
N LYS A 92 7.21 9.02 -2.59
CA LYS A 92 6.89 9.38 -1.19
C LYS A 92 5.39 9.48 -0.95
N PHE A 93 4.63 10.01 -1.90
CA PHE A 93 3.17 10.13 -1.78
C PHE A 93 2.48 8.77 -1.75
N SER A 94 2.96 7.83 -2.59
CA SER A 94 2.51 6.44 -2.56
C SER A 94 2.89 5.74 -1.26
N THR A 95 4.06 6.02 -0.70
CA THR A 95 4.50 5.48 0.58
C THR A 95 3.58 5.94 1.72
N VAL A 96 3.22 7.22 1.75
CA VAL A 96 2.25 7.74 2.73
C VAL A 96 0.91 7.01 2.60
N TYR A 97 0.39 6.86 1.38
CA TYR A 97 -0.85 6.14 1.11
C TYR A 97 -0.81 4.69 1.65
N ILE A 98 0.25 3.95 1.34
CA ILE A 98 0.44 2.56 1.80
C ILE A 98 0.64 2.48 3.32
N THR A 99 1.23 3.48 3.95
CA THR A 99 1.38 3.52 5.41
C THR A 99 0.01 3.52 6.11
N PHE A 100 -0.95 4.32 5.63
CA PHE A 100 -2.32 4.27 6.15
C PHE A 100 -2.97 2.89 5.96
N TYR A 101 -2.75 2.28 4.79
CA TYR A 101 -3.23 0.93 4.55
C TYR A 101 -2.61 -0.09 5.51
N ASN A 102 -1.30 -0.03 5.77
CA ASN A 102 -0.61 -0.97 6.65
C ASN A 102 -1.16 -0.91 8.09
N ILE A 103 -1.49 0.28 8.59
CA ILE A 103 -2.14 0.44 9.90
C ILE A 103 -3.49 -0.28 9.93
N PHE A 104 -4.32 -0.08 8.91
CA PHE A 104 -5.60 -0.76 8.77
C PHE A 104 -5.43 -2.27 8.64
N ASN A 105 -4.45 -2.71 7.84
CA ASN A 105 -4.23 -4.11 7.49
C ASN A 105 -3.89 -5.00 8.70
N ILE A 106 -3.25 -4.46 9.72
CA ILE A 106 -2.95 -5.19 10.98
C ILE A 106 -4.25 -5.66 11.62
N SER A 107 -5.19 -4.74 11.85
CA SER A 107 -6.49 -5.07 12.45
C SER A 107 -7.38 -5.90 11.51
N TRP A 108 -7.29 -5.65 10.19
CA TRP A 108 -8.02 -6.40 9.18
C TRP A 108 -7.61 -7.88 9.15
N MET A 109 -6.31 -8.15 9.16
CA MET A 109 -5.78 -9.51 9.17
C MET A 109 -6.19 -10.27 10.42
N GLU A 110 -6.16 -9.62 11.60
CA GLU A 110 -6.61 -10.22 12.86
C GLU A 110 -8.12 -10.52 12.81
N ALA A 111 -8.94 -9.56 12.42
CA ALA A 111 -10.39 -9.71 12.35
C ALA A 111 -10.81 -10.86 11.43
N VAL A 112 -10.25 -10.95 10.21
CA VAL A 112 -10.56 -12.05 9.28
C VAL A 112 -10.06 -13.39 9.82
N SER A 113 -8.87 -13.42 10.44
CA SER A 113 -8.32 -14.67 11.00
C SER A 113 -9.17 -15.23 12.13
N LEU A 114 -9.77 -14.37 12.96
CA LEU A 114 -10.67 -14.78 14.03
C LEU A 114 -12.02 -15.32 13.49
N HIS A 115 -12.56 -14.66 12.45
CA HIS A 115 -13.88 -14.99 11.89
C HIS A 115 -13.85 -16.01 10.73
N ILE A 116 -12.69 -16.51 10.31
CA ILE A 116 -12.54 -17.33 9.09
C ILE A 116 -13.34 -18.64 9.10
N HIS A 117 -13.74 -19.11 10.28
CA HIS A 117 -14.55 -20.33 10.46
C HIS A 117 -16.02 -20.06 10.79
N ASP A 118 -16.42 -18.80 10.90
CA ASP A 118 -17.79 -18.42 11.20
C ASP A 118 -18.69 -18.61 9.95
N LYS A 119 -19.98 -18.88 10.18
CA LYS A 119 -20.95 -19.13 9.09
C LYS A 119 -21.21 -17.87 8.25
N ASP A 120 -21.04 -16.70 8.83
CA ASP A 120 -21.29 -15.38 8.25
C ASP A 120 -20.04 -14.70 7.69
N ILE A 121 -18.91 -15.41 7.63
CA ILE A 121 -17.61 -14.86 7.15
C ILE A 121 -17.76 -14.17 5.78
N ASN A 122 -18.56 -14.71 4.87
CA ASN A 122 -18.74 -14.14 3.53
C ASN A 122 -19.39 -12.73 3.61
N GLU A 123 -20.43 -12.58 4.43
CA GLU A 123 -21.11 -11.29 4.62
C GLU A 123 -20.18 -10.29 5.34
N PHE A 124 -19.55 -10.72 6.43
CA PHE A 124 -18.59 -9.92 7.19
C PHE A 124 -17.46 -9.43 6.29
N PHE A 125 -16.84 -10.33 5.50
CA PHE A 125 -15.75 -9.99 4.61
C PHE A 125 -16.19 -9.00 3.54
N ASN A 126 -17.28 -9.30 2.82
CA ASN A 126 -17.77 -8.45 1.72
C ASN A 126 -18.15 -7.05 2.23
N ARG A 127 -18.81 -6.94 3.37
CA ARG A 127 -19.16 -5.65 3.97
C ARG A 127 -17.93 -4.83 4.29
N THR A 128 -16.95 -5.42 5.00
CA THR A 128 -15.74 -4.69 5.44
C THR A 128 -14.81 -4.39 4.26
N PHE A 129 -14.63 -5.34 3.33
CA PHE A 129 -13.87 -5.16 2.10
C PHE A 129 -14.40 -3.98 1.28
N ASN A 130 -15.72 -3.90 1.05
CA ASN A 130 -16.32 -2.82 0.29
C ASN A 130 -16.16 -1.46 0.99
N VAL A 131 -16.29 -1.42 2.32
CA VAL A 131 -16.08 -0.18 3.10
C VAL A 131 -14.62 0.27 3.00
N ALA A 132 -13.66 -0.65 3.20
CA ALA A 132 -12.24 -0.36 3.08
C ALA A 132 -11.87 0.07 1.66
N LEU A 133 -12.34 -0.64 0.63
CA LEU A 133 -12.10 -0.30 -0.77
C LEU A 133 -12.59 1.12 -1.09
N ARG A 134 -13.80 1.48 -0.69
CA ARG A 134 -14.37 2.83 -0.88
C ARG A 134 -13.54 3.89 -0.20
N PHE A 135 -13.08 3.63 1.01
CA PHE A 135 -12.24 4.55 1.77
C PHE A 135 -10.89 4.78 1.09
N PHE A 136 -10.18 3.70 0.72
CA PHE A 136 -8.86 3.81 0.10
C PHE A 136 -8.93 4.40 -1.31
N VAL A 137 -9.96 4.09 -2.09
CA VAL A 137 -10.19 4.74 -3.40
C VAL A 137 -10.38 6.25 -3.20
N ALA A 138 -11.21 6.67 -2.28
CA ALA A 138 -11.45 8.09 -2.01
C ALA A 138 -10.19 8.80 -1.52
N MET A 139 -9.39 8.15 -0.66
CA MET A 139 -8.12 8.68 -0.18
C MET A 139 -7.11 8.85 -1.33
N GLY A 140 -7.00 7.85 -2.21
CA GLY A 140 -6.12 7.92 -3.39
C GLY A 140 -6.51 9.07 -4.33
N MET A 141 -7.80 9.22 -4.64
CA MET A 141 -8.31 10.34 -5.44
C MET A 141 -8.06 11.69 -4.76
N GLY A 142 -8.25 11.77 -3.45
CA GLY A 142 -7.96 12.97 -2.67
C GLY A 142 -6.49 13.37 -2.76
N ILE A 143 -5.57 12.39 -2.62
CA ILE A 143 -4.14 12.64 -2.78
C ILE A 143 -3.85 13.15 -4.19
N ILE A 144 -4.33 12.50 -5.25
CA ILE A 144 -4.10 12.93 -6.64
C ILE A 144 -4.62 14.37 -6.84
N ALA A 145 -5.83 14.66 -6.38
CA ALA A 145 -6.43 15.99 -6.55
C ALA A 145 -5.73 17.10 -5.73
N CYS A 146 -5.06 16.75 -4.62
CA CYS A 146 -4.27 17.70 -3.83
C CYS A 146 -2.88 17.98 -4.42
N MET A 147 -2.32 17.08 -5.24
CA MET A 147 -0.94 17.18 -5.72
C MET A 147 -0.63 18.45 -6.52
N PRO A 148 -1.50 18.99 -7.37
CA PRO A 148 -1.21 20.26 -8.07
C PRO A 148 -0.80 21.40 -7.13
N PHE A 149 -1.32 21.40 -5.90
CA PHE A 149 -1.04 22.40 -4.87
C PHE A 149 0.08 21.95 -3.92
N ALA A 150 0.06 20.69 -3.51
CA ALA A 150 0.99 20.16 -2.53
C ALA A 150 2.39 19.86 -3.10
N TYR A 151 2.47 19.39 -4.34
CA TYR A 151 3.75 19.00 -4.95
C TYR A 151 4.73 20.15 -5.08
N PRO A 152 4.36 21.34 -5.62
CA PRO A 152 5.26 22.48 -5.69
C PRO A 152 5.65 23.05 -4.32
N LEU A 153 4.79 22.89 -3.31
CA LEU A 153 5.04 23.36 -1.95
C LEU A 153 6.04 22.46 -1.20
N LEU A 154 5.96 21.13 -1.45
CA LEU A 154 6.73 20.14 -0.69
C LEU A 154 8.06 19.76 -1.34
N LEU A 155 8.17 19.91 -2.65
CA LEU A 155 9.33 19.45 -3.41
C LEU A 155 9.97 20.59 -4.21
N HIS A 156 11.32 20.60 -4.19
CA HIS A 156 12.10 21.56 -4.96
C HIS A 156 11.92 21.32 -6.47
N GLU A 157 12.07 22.37 -7.29
CA GLU A 157 11.90 22.34 -8.76
C GLU A 157 12.66 21.22 -9.47
N LYS A 158 13.83 20.81 -8.95
CA LYS A 158 14.64 19.71 -9.48
C LYS A 158 13.87 18.36 -9.56
N PHE A 159 12.78 18.22 -8.80
CA PHE A 159 11.95 17.02 -8.78
C PHE A 159 10.65 17.16 -9.56
N ARG A 160 10.48 18.27 -10.31
CA ARG A 160 9.24 18.61 -11.03
C ARG A 160 8.79 17.51 -11.99
N ASP A 161 9.74 16.86 -12.66
CA ASP A 161 9.44 15.77 -13.60
C ASP A 161 8.77 14.56 -12.94
N GLY A 162 8.91 14.40 -11.62
CA GLY A 162 8.22 13.38 -10.86
C GLY A 162 6.72 13.62 -10.66
N TYR A 163 6.25 14.86 -10.86
CA TYR A 163 4.83 15.22 -10.71
C TYR A 163 3.93 14.32 -11.55
N VAL A 164 4.27 14.12 -12.81
CA VAL A 164 3.48 13.34 -13.77
C VAL A 164 3.37 11.85 -13.41
N LEU A 165 4.28 11.33 -12.59
CA LEU A 165 4.30 9.93 -12.15
C LEU A 165 3.35 9.66 -10.97
N VAL A 166 3.04 10.69 -10.17
CA VAL A 166 2.30 10.52 -8.91
C VAL A 166 0.94 9.84 -9.12
N PRO A 167 0.09 10.23 -10.09
CA PRO A 167 -1.19 9.56 -10.29
C PRO A 167 -1.04 8.08 -10.61
N ILE A 168 -0.08 7.72 -11.46
CA ILE A 168 0.16 6.32 -11.86
C ILE A 168 0.60 5.50 -10.62
N LEU A 169 1.51 6.05 -9.82
CA LEU A 169 2.01 5.41 -8.60
C LEU A 169 0.91 5.27 -7.53
N ILE A 170 0.00 6.24 -7.39
CA ILE A 170 -1.14 6.14 -6.46
C ILE A 170 -2.13 5.08 -6.93
N VAL A 171 -2.43 5.01 -8.24
CA VAL A 171 -3.30 3.96 -8.78
C VAL A 171 -2.65 2.57 -8.63
N ALA A 172 -1.34 2.46 -8.86
CA ALA A 172 -0.59 1.22 -8.59
C ALA A 172 -0.70 0.82 -7.11
N SER A 173 -0.57 1.78 -6.21
CA SER A 173 -0.72 1.56 -4.77
C SER A 173 -2.16 1.17 -4.38
N LEU A 174 -3.17 1.67 -5.07
CA LEU A 174 -4.56 1.24 -4.88
C LEU A 174 -4.73 -0.25 -5.21
N PHE A 175 -4.17 -0.73 -6.34
CA PHE A 175 -4.20 -2.16 -6.66
C PHE A 175 -3.39 -2.98 -5.67
N ASN A 176 -2.28 -2.46 -5.14
CA ASN A 176 -1.54 -3.08 -4.03
C ASN A 176 -2.43 -3.22 -2.78
N VAL A 177 -3.22 -2.20 -2.43
CA VAL A 177 -4.21 -2.27 -1.34
C VAL A 177 -5.25 -3.34 -1.62
N VAL A 178 -5.79 -3.42 -2.83
CA VAL A 178 -6.74 -4.49 -3.21
C VAL A 178 -6.11 -5.87 -3.03
N VAL A 179 -4.89 -6.06 -3.52
CA VAL A 179 -4.11 -7.30 -3.32
C VAL A 179 -3.99 -7.64 -1.84
N GLY A 180 -3.65 -6.66 -1.01
CA GLY A 180 -3.50 -6.85 0.42
C GLY A 180 -4.81 -7.20 1.12
N LEU A 181 -5.90 -6.48 0.82
CA LEU A 181 -7.24 -6.74 1.37
C LEU A 181 -7.72 -8.18 1.12
N ILE A 182 -7.39 -8.72 -0.05
CA ILE A 182 -7.78 -10.08 -0.46
C ILE A 182 -6.84 -11.12 0.14
N SER A 183 -5.55 -10.80 0.27
CA SER A 183 -4.51 -11.74 0.73
C SER A 183 -4.75 -12.27 2.14
N VAL A 184 -5.49 -11.54 2.93
CA VAL A 184 -5.83 -11.91 4.32
C VAL A 184 -6.55 -13.27 4.38
N ILE A 185 -7.33 -13.59 3.34
CA ILE A 185 -8.02 -14.89 3.24
C ILE A 185 -7.02 -16.03 3.15
N TYR A 186 -5.99 -15.89 2.32
CA TYR A 186 -4.93 -16.90 2.20
C TYR A 186 -4.17 -17.09 3.53
N VAL A 187 -3.88 -15.96 4.23
CA VAL A 187 -3.22 -16.00 5.54
C VAL A 187 -4.09 -16.75 6.55
N ALA A 188 -5.37 -16.38 6.66
CA ALA A 188 -6.33 -16.99 7.57
C ALA A 188 -6.54 -18.49 7.28
N LYS A 189 -6.54 -18.88 6.00
CA LYS A 189 -6.60 -20.27 5.55
C LYS A 189 -5.25 -20.98 5.52
N LYS A 190 -4.16 -20.32 5.97
CA LYS A 190 -2.78 -20.84 6.00
C LYS A 190 -2.26 -21.29 4.62
N ASN A 191 -2.81 -20.76 3.53
CA ASN A 191 -2.35 -21.04 2.16
C ASN A 191 -1.22 -20.08 1.74
N THR A 192 -0.08 -20.16 2.44
CA THR A 192 1.09 -19.31 2.19
C THR A 192 1.73 -19.54 0.83
N LYS A 193 1.58 -20.75 0.25
CA LYS A 193 2.09 -21.07 -1.09
C LYS A 193 1.42 -20.23 -2.17
N ALA A 194 0.09 -20.04 -2.10
CA ALA A 194 -0.63 -19.21 -3.07
C ALA A 194 -0.15 -17.74 -3.01
N ILE A 195 0.11 -17.22 -1.80
CA ILE A 195 0.68 -15.88 -1.61
C ILE A 195 2.07 -15.80 -2.27
N ALA A 196 2.96 -16.74 -1.95
CA ALA A 196 4.33 -16.76 -2.45
C ALA A 196 4.38 -16.83 -3.99
N ASN A 197 3.64 -17.76 -4.59
CA ASN A 197 3.62 -17.96 -6.03
C ASN A 197 3.09 -16.74 -6.79
N THR A 198 1.97 -16.18 -6.33
CA THR A 198 1.38 -15.00 -6.98
C THR A 198 2.27 -13.76 -6.86
N SER A 199 2.91 -13.55 -5.70
CA SER A 199 3.85 -12.45 -5.51
C SER A 199 5.11 -12.62 -6.36
N PHE A 200 5.64 -13.85 -6.46
CA PHE A 200 6.83 -14.14 -7.25
C PHE A 200 6.60 -13.92 -8.75
N VAL A 201 5.50 -14.45 -9.29
CA VAL A 201 5.12 -14.22 -10.70
C VAL A 201 4.94 -12.74 -10.98
N SER A 202 4.28 -12.01 -10.09
CA SER A 202 4.08 -10.56 -10.25
C SER A 202 5.39 -9.78 -10.19
N ALA A 203 6.36 -10.20 -9.35
CA ALA A 203 7.68 -9.56 -9.30
C ALA A 203 8.45 -9.78 -10.62
N ILE A 204 8.40 -10.98 -11.20
CA ILE A 204 8.99 -11.25 -12.52
C ILE A 204 8.33 -10.39 -13.60
N LEU A 205 6.99 -10.30 -13.61
CA LEU A 205 6.25 -9.46 -14.54
C LEU A 205 6.66 -8.00 -14.42
N ASN A 206 6.79 -7.48 -13.19
CA ASN A 206 7.24 -6.11 -12.94
C ASN A 206 8.60 -5.85 -13.58
N ILE A 207 9.61 -6.68 -13.29
CA ILE A 207 10.95 -6.52 -13.85
C ILE A 207 10.93 -6.63 -15.38
N THR A 208 10.22 -7.60 -15.93
CA THR A 208 10.15 -7.82 -17.39
C THR A 208 9.53 -6.62 -18.10
N ILE A 209 8.38 -6.15 -17.62
CA ILE A 209 7.70 -4.97 -18.18
C ILE A 209 8.57 -3.73 -18.04
N HIS A 210 9.23 -3.56 -16.90
CA HIS A 210 10.11 -2.43 -16.64
C HIS A 210 11.29 -2.42 -17.62
N LEU A 211 12.00 -3.52 -17.77
CA LEU A 211 13.15 -3.62 -18.67
C LEU A 211 12.77 -3.40 -20.14
N ILE A 212 11.59 -3.88 -20.57
CA ILE A 212 11.11 -3.63 -21.93
C ILE A 212 10.79 -2.15 -22.12
N LEU A 213 10.05 -1.54 -21.19
CA LEU A 213 9.51 -0.20 -21.36
C LEU A 213 10.54 0.91 -21.11
N ILE A 214 11.57 0.69 -20.27
CA ILE A 214 12.44 1.77 -19.83
C ILE A 214 13.16 2.49 -20.96
N ARG A 215 13.49 1.78 -22.05
CA ARG A 215 14.13 2.35 -23.23
C ARG A 215 13.19 3.22 -24.07
N TYR A 216 11.87 2.99 -23.98
CA TYR A 216 10.86 3.69 -24.79
C TYR A 216 10.22 4.86 -24.04
N VAL A 217 9.90 4.68 -22.75
CA VAL A 217 9.13 5.65 -21.99
C VAL A 217 9.90 6.19 -20.77
N GLY A 218 11.20 5.86 -20.64
CA GLY A 218 12.04 6.37 -19.57
C GLY A 218 11.48 6.09 -18.19
N LEU A 219 11.39 7.12 -17.35
CA LEU A 219 10.99 7.02 -15.94
C LEU A 219 9.56 6.51 -15.73
N TYR A 220 8.68 6.69 -16.73
CA TYR A 220 7.31 6.15 -16.69
C TYR A 220 7.28 4.62 -16.63
N ALA A 221 8.32 3.94 -17.14
CA ALA A 221 8.40 2.49 -17.14
C ALA A 221 8.27 1.91 -15.73
N ALA A 222 8.90 2.52 -14.73
CA ALA A 222 8.83 2.10 -13.34
C ALA A 222 7.39 2.17 -12.78
N ALA A 223 6.69 3.26 -13.06
CA ALA A 223 5.32 3.45 -12.58
C ALA A 223 4.32 2.53 -13.30
N ILE A 224 4.49 2.37 -14.64
CA ILE A 224 3.61 1.52 -15.47
C ILE A 224 3.83 0.03 -15.15
N SER A 225 5.06 -0.43 -15.00
CA SER A 225 5.36 -1.83 -14.66
C SER A 225 4.78 -2.20 -13.29
N THR A 226 4.91 -1.33 -12.30
CA THR A 226 4.35 -1.51 -10.96
C THR A 226 2.82 -1.54 -11.01
N LEU A 227 2.19 -0.62 -11.74
CA LEU A 227 0.73 -0.60 -11.94
C LEU A 227 0.25 -1.90 -12.61
N ALA A 228 0.86 -2.28 -13.73
CA ALA A 228 0.46 -3.47 -14.48
C ALA A 228 0.58 -4.76 -13.62
N SER A 229 1.66 -4.88 -12.87
CA SER A 229 1.92 -6.05 -12.04
C SER A 229 0.92 -6.19 -10.88
N PHE A 230 0.62 -5.10 -10.17
CA PHE A 230 -0.38 -5.13 -9.11
C PHE A 230 -1.80 -5.29 -9.65
N PHE A 231 -2.10 -4.71 -10.80
CA PHE A 231 -3.37 -4.89 -11.48
C PHE A 231 -3.61 -6.36 -11.84
N ILE A 232 -2.65 -7.00 -12.53
CA ILE A 232 -2.73 -8.41 -12.91
C ILE A 232 -2.83 -9.29 -11.66
N MET A 233 -2.00 -9.03 -10.63
CA MET A 233 -2.03 -9.78 -9.38
C MET A 233 -3.38 -9.64 -8.66
N SER A 234 -3.98 -8.45 -8.66
CA SER A 234 -5.29 -8.22 -8.03
C SER A 234 -6.40 -9.00 -8.72
N ILE A 235 -6.43 -8.99 -10.06
CA ILE A 235 -7.41 -9.76 -10.86
C ILE A 235 -7.24 -11.26 -10.63
N TYR A 236 -6.00 -11.76 -10.68
CA TYR A 236 -5.74 -13.17 -10.45
C TYR A 236 -6.20 -13.62 -9.07
N ARG A 237 -5.85 -12.86 -8.01
CA ARG A 237 -6.26 -13.20 -6.63
C ARG A 237 -7.78 -13.11 -6.44
N LEU A 238 -8.45 -12.12 -7.04
CA LEU A 238 -9.92 -12.05 -7.04
C LEU A 238 -10.55 -13.28 -7.68
N TYR A 239 -10.02 -13.68 -8.84
CA TYR A 239 -10.50 -14.88 -9.54
C TYR A 239 -10.27 -16.14 -8.69
N ASP A 240 -9.08 -16.33 -8.14
CA ASP A 240 -8.72 -17.50 -7.33
C ASP A 240 -9.56 -17.62 -6.06
N ILE A 241 -9.76 -16.49 -5.33
CA ILE A 241 -10.61 -16.46 -4.14
C ILE A 241 -12.08 -16.76 -4.48
N ASN A 242 -12.61 -16.15 -5.54
CA ASN A 242 -13.98 -16.37 -5.98
C ASN A 242 -14.24 -17.83 -6.39
N LYS A 243 -13.21 -18.52 -6.88
CA LYS A 243 -13.30 -19.91 -7.31
C LYS A 243 -13.17 -20.91 -6.15
N HIS A 244 -12.27 -20.65 -5.19
CA HIS A 244 -11.86 -21.67 -4.20
C HIS A 244 -12.36 -21.41 -2.78
N TYR A 245 -12.81 -20.19 -2.47
CA TYR A 245 -13.20 -19.84 -1.09
C TYR A 245 -14.63 -19.31 -1.02
N PHE A 246 -14.85 -18.05 -1.36
CA PHE A 246 -16.16 -17.43 -1.39
C PHE A 246 -16.20 -16.23 -2.36
N LYS A 247 -17.40 -15.86 -2.79
CA LYS A 247 -17.58 -14.77 -3.77
C LYS A 247 -17.40 -13.40 -3.14
N ILE A 248 -16.45 -12.64 -3.65
CA ILE A 248 -16.27 -11.22 -3.34
C ILE A 248 -17.20 -10.42 -4.26
N GLN A 249 -18.12 -9.70 -3.65
CA GLN A 249 -19.12 -8.89 -4.36
C GLN A 249 -18.69 -7.42 -4.33
N MET A 250 -18.49 -6.85 -5.50
CA MET A 250 -18.27 -5.42 -5.67
C MET A 250 -19.50 -4.80 -6.32
N ASP A 251 -19.89 -3.61 -5.85
CA ASP A 251 -21.01 -2.87 -6.42
C ASP A 251 -20.64 -2.30 -7.79
N PRO A 252 -21.25 -2.73 -8.91
CA PRO A 252 -20.91 -2.23 -10.23
C PRO A 252 -21.16 -0.72 -10.39
N LYS A 253 -22.18 -0.20 -9.72
CA LYS A 253 -22.51 1.24 -9.76
C LYS A 253 -21.40 2.06 -9.11
N PHE A 254 -20.86 1.55 -7.99
CA PHE A 254 -19.69 2.15 -7.34
C PHE A 254 -18.48 2.16 -8.27
N LEU A 255 -18.17 1.05 -8.94
CA LEU A 255 -17.02 0.95 -9.85
C LEU A 255 -17.16 1.93 -11.03
N ILE A 256 -18.31 1.97 -11.69
CA ILE A 256 -18.56 2.88 -12.82
C ILE A 256 -18.43 4.34 -12.38
N PHE A 257 -19.06 4.71 -11.25
CA PHE A 257 -18.97 6.06 -10.70
C PHE A 257 -17.52 6.42 -10.34
N THR A 258 -16.78 5.48 -9.76
CA THR A 258 -15.35 5.64 -9.42
C THR A 258 -14.51 5.91 -10.66
N VAL A 259 -14.68 5.11 -11.72
CA VAL A 259 -13.92 5.29 -12.97
C VAL A 259 -14.23 6.65 -13.60
N PHE A 260 -15.50 7.06 -13.62
CA PHE A 260 -15.89 8.36 -14.16
C PHE A 260 -15.23 9.54 -13.43
N VAL A 261 -15.31 9.54 -12.08
CA VAL A 261 -14.72 10.60 -11.26
C VAL A 261 -13.19 10.57 -11.34
N ALA A 262 -12.57 9.37 -11.31
CA ALA A 262 -11.13 9.23 -11.45
C ALA A 262 -10.62 9.77 -12.79
N SER A 263 -11.30 9.45 -13.90
CA SER A 263 -10.97 9.96 -15.23
C SER A 263 -11.05 11.49 -15.28
N PHE A 264 -12.09 12.07 -14.69
CA PHE A 264 -12.24 13.52 -14.60
C PHE A 264 -11.09 14.16 -13.82
N ILE A 265 -10.74 13.61 -12.63
CA ILE A 265 -9.62 14.12 -11.81
C ILE A 265 -8.30 14.01 -12.56
N LEU A 266 -8.05 12.89 -13.25
CA LEU A 266 -6.82 12.69 -14.04
C LEU A 266 -6.72 13.67 -15.19
N VAL A 267 -7.81 13.93 -15.93
CA VAL A 267 -7.82 14.94 -16.98
C VAL A 267 -7.49 16.32 -16.43
N CYS A 268 -8.13 16.72 -15.32
CA CYS A 268 -7.86 18.02 -14.69
C CYS A 268 -6.41 18.11 -14.17
N TYR A 269 -5.83 17.01 -13.72
CA TYR A 269 -4.46 16.93 -13.24
C TYR A 269 -3.45 17.27 -14.34
N TYR A 270 -3.61 16.68 -15.54
CA TYR A 270 -2.67 16.85 -16.65
C TYR A 270 -2.90 18.13 -17.48
N VAL A 271 -4.10 18.71 -17.46
CA VAL A 271 -4.40 19.97 -18.20
C VAL A 271 -3.72 21.20 -17.60
N SER A 272 -3.18 21.11 -16.37
CA SER A 272 -2.43 22.19 -15.69
C SER A 272 -3.16 23.55 -15.58
N ASN A 273 -4.51 23.55 -15.58
CA ASN A 273 -5.31 24.73 -15.35
C ASN A 273 -5.76 24.79 -13.89
N TRP A 274 -5.35 25.84 -13.18
CA TRP A 274 -5.61 25.98 -11.74
C TRP A 274 -7.10 25.93 -11.37
N LYS A 275 -7.99 26.50 -12.22
CA LYS A 275 -9.45 26.47 -12.01
C LYS A 275 -9.98 25.03 -12.08
N LEU A 276 -9.54 24.25 -13.07
CA LEU A 276 -9.92 22.85 -13.22
C LEU A 276 -9.36 21.99 -12.08
N GLN A 277 -8.16 22.29 -11.59
CA GLN A 277 -7.55 21.60 -10.46
C GLN A 277 -8.32 21.84 -9.15
N VAL A 278 -8.82 23.08 -8.93
CA VAL A 278 -9.72 23.39 -7.80
C VAL A 278 -11.04 22.62 -7.93
N ILE A 279 -11.63 22.58 -9.12
CA ILE A 279 -12.86 21.81 -9.38
C ILE A 279 -12.63 20.32 -9.12
N ALA A 280 -11.48 19.77 -9.55
CA ALA A 280 -11.11 18.37 -9.30
C ALA A 280 -10.96 18.09 -7.80
N LEU A 281 -10.38 19.01 -7.02
CA LEU A 281 -10.26 18.89 -5.58
C LEU A 281 -11.64 18.87 -4.91
N VAL A 282 -12.54 19.77 -5.29
CA VAL A 282 -13.93 19.78 -4.79
C VAL A 282 -14.64 18.47 -5.18
N ALA A 283 -14.48 18.02 -6.43
CA ALA A 283 -15.06 16.76 -6.90
C ALA A 283 -14.55 15.55 -6.09
N ALA A 284 -13.25 15.51 -5.77
CA ALA A 284 -12.67 14.45 -4.92
C ALA A 284 -13.24 14.47 -3.51
N ILE A 285 -13.43 15.64 -2.91
CA ILE A 285 -14.04 15.80 -1.58
C ILE A 285 -15.51 15.35 -1.61
N CYS A 286 -16.27 15.81 -2.59
CA CYS A 286 -17.68 15.42 -2.77
C CYS A 286 -17.78 13.88 -2.96
N TYR A 287 -16.93 13.30 -3.79
CA TYR A 287 -16.85 11.86 -4.00
C TYR A 287 -16.58 11.13 -2.67
N ALA A 288 -15.58 11.58 -1.90
CA ALA A 288 -15.22 10.97 -0.63
C ALA A 288 -16.42 10.98 0.36
N VAL A 289 -17.15 12.08 0.45
CA VAL A 289 -18.34 12.21 1.31
C VAL A 289 -19.48 11.30 0.85
N ILE A 290 -19.77 11.29 -0.46
CA ILE A 290 -20.87 10.50 -1.03
C ILE A 290 -20.62 9.01 -0.82
N VAL A 291 -19.44 8.53 -1.20
CA VAL A 291 -19.11 7.10 -1.19
C VAL A 291 -18.90 6.57 0.23
N ASN A 292 -18.41 7.40 1.16
CA ASN A 292 -18.15 7.02 2.55
C ASN A 292 -19.20 7.56 3.53
N LYS A 293 -20.41 7.86 3.07
CA LYS A 293 -21.49 8.46 3.87
C LYS A 293 -21.73 7.72 5.20
N ASN A 294 -21.60 6.41 5.22
CA ASN A 294 -21.79 5.59 6.44
C ASN A 294 -20.68 5.82 7.47
N ILE A 295 -19.44 5.94 7.03
CA ILE A 295 -18.30 6.25 7.90
C ILE A 295 -18.47 7.65 8.50
N PHE A 296 -18.81 8.65 7.68
CA PHE A 296 -19.05 10.02 8.16
C PHE A 296 -20.20 10.08 9.17
N ARG A 297 -21.31 9.40 8.92
CA ARG A 297 -22.43 9.32 9.88
C ARG A 297 -22.01 8.70 11.22
N PHE A 298 -21.17 7.66 11.18
CA PHE A 298 -20.67 7.02 12.38
C PHE A 298 -19.77 7.96 13.18
N ILE A 299 -18.84 8.65 12.53
CA ILE A 299 -17.96 9.63 13.15
C ILE A 299 -18.77 10.76 13.81
N VAL A 300 -19.74 11.34 13.09
CA VAL A 300 -20.60 12.41 13.62
C VAL A 300 -21.39 11.95 14.85
N ARG A 301 -21.88 10.70 14.87
CA ARG A 301 -22.55 10.13 16.04
C ARG A 301 -21.62 10.01 17.24
N LEU A 302 -20.38 9.55 17.05
CA LEU A 302 -19.38 9.46 18.11
C LEU A 302 -19.07 10.83 18.72
N PHE A 303 -18.86 11.85 17.87
CA PHE A 303 -18.63 13.22 18.33
C PHE A 303 -19.81 13.77 19.14
N LYS A 304 -21.06 13.57 18.66
CA LYS A 304 -22.27 13.98 19.40
C LYS A 304 -22.43 13.28 20.74
N GLN A 305 -22.02 12.01 20.84
CA GLN A 305 -22.04 11.27 22.11
C GLN A 305 -20.98 11.80 23.10
N LYS A 306 -19.79 12.17 22.59
CA LYS A 306 -18.70 12.69 23.42
C LYS A 306 -18.96 14.12 23.93
N MET A 307 -19.72 14.93 23.17
CA MET A 307 -20.13 16.27 23.57
C MET A 307 -21.32 16.30 24.57
N LYS A 308 -22.00 15.15 24.76
CA LYS A 308 -23.09 15.03 25.75
C LYS A 308 -22.64 14.44 27.09
N ARG A 309 -21.37 14.06 27.21
CA ARG A 309 -20.69 13.68 28.45
C ARG A 309 -19.83 14.83 28.96
#